data_c638098bf948df7f4490c83420c520f7
#
_entry.id   c638098bf948df7f4490c83420c520f7
#
_cell.length_a   1.000
_cell.length_b   1.000
_cell.length_c   1.000
_cell.angle_alpha   90.00
_cell.angle_beta   90.00
_cell.angle_gamma   90.00
#
_symmetry.space_group_name_H-M   'P 1'
#
loop_
_entity.id
_entity.type
_entity.pdbx_description
1 polymer ?
#
loop_
_entity_poly.entity_id
_entity_poly.type
_entity_poly.pdbx_seq_one_letter_code
_entity_poly.pdbx_strand_id
1 'polypeptide(L)'
;MKKSLLYLICCFICFSAFSQASDLKFRDGKFKIVQLTDLHWVESDSYKLKNDSTCHLIREVIRIEDPDLVVLTGDVVVSWNAKKGWEKLTKIFGETKTPFVVTFGNHDEETDMNNAQILDYLCTRPYNLTYDAEKGLSGSGNCMLTIRSSDAASEKWVLYFFDSHNNTKDRSFGYYDWIKHDQIEWYRKSSSRVTARNKRILPSLAFFHIPLPE
;
A
#
# COMPACT_ATOMS: atom_id res chain seq x y z
N MET A 1 -63.26 7.30 -12.69
CA MET A 1 -62.30 6.33 -12.15
C MET A 1 -60.91 6.80 -12.52
N LYS A 2 -60.20 7.47 -11.60
CA LYS A 2 -58.82 7.95 -11.79
C LYS A 2 -57.90 6.87 -11.28
N LYS A 3 -57.05 6.29 -12.18
CA LYS A 3 -55.99 5.36 -11.81
C LYS A 3 -54.76 6.18 -11.39
N SER A 4 -54.47 6.20 -10.12
CA SER A 4 -53.21 6.79 -9.58
C SER A 4 -52.06 5.83 -9.87
N LEU A 5 -51.13 6.26 -10.72
CA LEU A 5 -49.87 5.57 -11.01
C LEU A 5 -48.85 5.95 -9.95
N LEU A 6 -48.62 5.02 -9.06
CA LEU A 6 -47.62 5.16 -8.01
C LEU A 6 -46.23 4.89 -8.60
N TYR A 7 -45.43 5.94 -8.86
CA TYR A 7 -44.04 5.78 -9.26
C TYR A 7 -43.22 5.47 -8.02
N LEU A 8 -42.78 4.21 -7.92
CA LEU A 8 -41.76 3.79 -6.93
C LEU A 8 -40.40 4.29 -7.40
N ILE A 9 -39.95 5.41 -6.86
CA ILE A 9 -38.58 5.90 -7.07
C ILE A 9 -37.66 5.02 -6.22
N CYS A 10 -37.08 4.01 -6.86
CA CYS A 10 -35.96 3.25 -6.29
C CYS A 10 -34.73 4.16 -6.27
N CYS A 11 -34.49 4.88 -5.18
CA CYS A 11 -33.21 5.54 -4.94
C CYS A 11 -32.14 4.45 -4.81
N PHE A 12 -31.47 4.16 -5.90
CA PHE A 12 -30.16 3.49 -5.85
C PHE A 12 -29.18 4.45 -5.15
N ILE A 13 -29.07 4.30 -3.83
CA ILE A 13 -27.94 4.86 -3.10
C ILE A 13 -26.74 4.04 -3.55
N CYS A 14 -26.07 4.49 -4.62
CA CYS A 14 -24.69 4.08 -4.84
C CYS A 14 -23.91 4.46 -3.61
N PHE A 15 -23.71 3.52 -2.70
CA PHE A 15 -22.59 3.57 -1.78
C PHE A 15 -21.33 3.52 -2.66
N SER A 16 -20.90 4.68 -3.12
CA SER A 16 -19.52 4.87 -3.49
C SER A 16 -18.76 4.49 -2.24
N ALA A 17 -18.08 3.34 -2.27
CA ALA A 17 -17.01 3.06 -1.34
C ALA A 17 -16.00 4.19 -1.56
N PHE A 18 -16.19 5.30 -0.86
CA PHE A 18 -15.15 6.28 -0.67
C PHE A 18 -14.02 5.49 0.02
N SER A 19 -13.06 5.04 -0.76
CA SER A 19 -11.72 4.90 -0.24
C SER A 19 -11.50 6.18 0.54
N GLN A 20 -11.45 6.07 1.84
CA GLN A 20 -11.12 7.18 2.71
C GLN A 20 -9.64 7.45 2.41
N ALA A 21 -9.39 8.24 1.35
CA ALA A 21 -8.07 8.76 1.08
C ALA A 21 -7.69 9.49 2.35
N SER A 22 -6.92 8.83 3.20
CA SER A 22 -6.41 9.45 4.41
C SER A 22 -5.66 10.68 3.94
N ASP A 23 -6.09 11.84 4.40
CA ASP A 23 -5.49 13.12 4.04
C ASP A 23 -4.12 13.18 4.73
N LEU A 24 -3.11 12.58 4.06
CA LEU A 24 -1.74 12.58 4.57
C LEU A 24 -1.24 14.02 4.61
N LYS A 25 -1.02 14.53 5.80
CA LYS A 25 -0.58 15.91 6.03
C LYS A 25 0.36 16.01 7.21
N PHE A 26 1.18 17.04 7.19
CA PHE A 26 2.03 17.35 8.32
C PHE A 26 1.20 17.65 9.57
N ARG A 27 1.66 17.14 10.72
CA ARG A 27 1.21 17.50 12.05
C ARG A 27 2.34 18.25 12.76
N ASP A 28 2.14 19.48 13.14
CA ASP A 28 3.14 20.32 13.82
C ASP A 28 4.51 20.35 13.10
N GLY A 29 4.48 20.47 11.78
CA GLY A 29 5.69 20.50 10.94
C GLY A 29 6.39 19.15 10.77
N LYS A 30 5.81 18.06 11.24
CA LYS A 30 6.36 16.70 11.15
C LYS A 30 5.40 15.76 10.43
N PHE A 31 5.97 14.77 9.77
CA PHE A 31 5.25 13.62 9.23
C PHE A 31 6.08 12.37 9.54
N LYS A 32 5.52 11.47 10.31
CA LYS A 32 6.26 10.28 10.77
C LYS A 32 5.85 9.05 9.98
N ILE A 33 6.83 8.41 9.39
CA ILE A 33 6.69 7.13 8.69
C ILE A 33 7.36 6.05 9.53
N VAL A 34 6.66 4.96 9.80
CA VAL A 34 7.24 3.72 10.29
C VAL A 34 7.33 2.75 9.13
N GLN A 35 8.52 2.25 8.87
CA GLN A 35 8.76 1.21 7.87
C GLN A 35 8.92 -0.14 8.57
N LEU A 36 8.18 -1.14 8.11
CA LEU A 36 8.28 -2.53 8.51
C LEU A 36 8.60 -3.35 7.25
N THR A 37 9.54 -4.26 7.34
CA THR A 37 9.97 -5.12 6.23
C THR A 37 10.16 -6.54 6.73
N ASP A 38 10.06 -7.50 5.84
CA ASP A 38 10.45 -8.90 6.11
C ASP A 38 9.76 -9.48 7.35
N LEU A 39 8.46 -9.26 7.49
CA LEU A 39 7.69 -9.82 8.61
C LEU A 39 7.66 -11.35 8.57
N HIS A 40 7.77 -11.92 7.37
CA HIS A 40 7.78 -13.35 7.12
C HIS A 40 6.68 -14.08 7.91
N TRP A 41 5.46 -13.56 7.80
CA TRP A 41 4.29 -14.15 8.44
C TRP A 41 4.00 -15.52 7.85
N VAL A 42 3.95 -16.54 8.71
CA VAL A 42 3.57 -17.91 8.34
C VAL A 42 2.26 -18.27 9.02
N GLU A 43 1.19 -18.41 8.24
CA GLU A 43 -0.14 -18.75 8.76
C GLU A 43 -0.25 -20.25 9.05
N SER A 44 0.23 -20.67 10.21
CA SER A 44 0.11 -22.05 10.72
C SER A 44 0.03 -22.06 12.24
N ASP A 45 -0.48 -23.16 12.81
CA ASP A 45 -0.60 -23.31 14.26
C ASP A 45 0.76 -23.37 14.96
N SER A 46 1.78 -23.92 14.30
CA SER A 46 3.15 -23.97 14.83
C SER A 46 3.80 -22.58 14.94
N TYR A 47 3.33 -21.60 14.19
CA TYR A 47 3.82 -20.22 14.21
C TYR A 47 2.94 -19.29 15.06
N LYS A 48 1.89 -19.81 15.69
CA LYS A 48 0.92 -18.97 16.44
C LYS A 48 1.59 -18.02 17.43
N LEU A 49 2.49 -18.51 18.28
CA LEU A 49 3.17 -17.68 19.28
C LEU A 49 4.04 -16.60 18.63
N LYS A 50 4.75 -16.93 17.54
CA LYS A 50 5.56 -15.97 16.79
C LYS A 50 4.67 -14.90 16.16
N ASN A 51 3.57 -15.30 15.55
CA ASN A 51 2.61 -14.38 14.95
C ASN A 51 1.94 -13.47 16.00
N ASP A 52 1.56 -14.02 17.15
CA ASP A 52 1.00 -13.24 18.26
C ASP A 52 2.02 -12.18 18.77
N SER A 53 3.30 -12.57 18.86
CA SER A 53 4.39 -11.66 19.22
C SER A 53 4.60 -10.55 18.16
N THR A 54 4.55 -10.91 16.88
CA THR A 54 4.61 -9.95 15.78
C THR A 54 3.45 -8.96 15.84
N CYS A 55 2.23 -9.44 16.06
CA CYS A 55 1.07 -8.56 16.23
C CYS A 55 1.22 -7.62 17.43
N HIS A 56 1.71 -8.13 18.55
CA HIS A 56 1.96 -7.33 19.73
C HIS A 56 3.00 -6.24 19.45
N LEU A 57 4.12 -6.61 18.84
CA LEU A 57 5.20 -5.68 18.51
C LEU A 57 4.71 -4.57 17.55
N ILE A 58 3.97 -4.91 16.50
CA ILE A 58 3.43 -3.90 15.57
C ILE A 58 2.52 -2.92 16.32
N ARG A 59 1.62 -3.41 17.19
CA ARG A 59 0.76 -2.52 17.99
C ARG A 59 1.55 -1.62 18.92
N GLU A 60 2.59 -2.14 19.57
CA GLU A 60 3.45 -1.35 20.45
C GLU A 60 4.25 -0.28 19.69
N VAL A 61 4.78 -0.64 18.53
CA VAL A 61 5.46 0.34 17.65
C VAL A 61 4.49 1.45 17.24
N ILE A 62 3.28 1.10 16.78
CA ILE A 62 2.27 2.10 16.42
C ILE A 62 1.90 2.96 17.61
N ARG A 63 1.70 2.37 18.79
CA ARG A 63 1.34 3.10 20.01
C ARG A 63 2.44 4.06 20.48
N ILE A 64 3.71 3.66 20.40
CA ILE A 64 4.84 4.45 20.87
C ILE A 64 5.21 5.55 19.87
N GLU A 65 5.25 5.17 18.59
CA GLU A 65 5.69 6.08 17.53
C GLU A 65 4.59 7.02 17.04
N ASP A 66 3.31 6.67 17.23
CA ASP A 66 2.15 7.42 16.68
C ASP A 66 2.40 7.87 15.22
N PRO A 67 2.62 6.92 14.28
CA PRO A 67 2.99 7.25 12.92
C PRO A 67 1.80 7.83 12.15
N ASP A 68 2.10 8.71 11.20
CA ASP A 68 1.13 9.20 10.21
C ASP A 68 0.91 8.18 9.09
N LEU A 69 1.90 7.31 8.87
CA LEU A 69 1.86 6.26 7.84
C LEU A 69 2.75 5.08 8.26
N VAL A 70 2.25 3.87 8.06
CA VAL A 70 3.08 2.66 8.10
C VAL A 70 3.32 2.17 6.68
N VAL A 71 4.57 1.87 6.34
CA VAL A 71 4.97 1.30 5.05
C VAL A 71 5.45 -0.12 5.27
N LEU A 72 4.79 -1.09 4.63
CA LEU A 72 5.22 -2.49 4.58
C LEU A 72 6.02 -2.68 3.30
N THR A 73 7.32 -2.96 3.41
CA THR A 73 8.22 -3.04 2.26
C THR A 73 8.60 -4.48 1.91
N GLY A 74 7.58 -5.30 1.68
CA GLY A 74 7.72 -6.65 1.11
C GLY A 74 8.00 -7.76 2.11
N ASP A 75 7.88 -8.98 1.63
CA ASP A 75 8.03 -10.24 2.35
C ASP A 75 7.18 -10.28 3.62
N VAL A 76 5.91 -9.89 3.45
CA VAL A 76 4.98 -9.66 4.56
C VAL A 76 4.31 -10.98 4.97
N VAL A 77 3.62 -11.65 4.06
CA VAL A 77 3.00 -12.95 4.28
C VAL A 77 3.57 -13.95 3.29
N VAL A 78 4.30 -14.93 3.80
CA VAL A 78 5.11 -15.86 2.99
C VAL A 78 4.65 -17.32 3.11
N SER A 79 3.37 -17.55 3.27
CA SER A 79 2.82 -18.91 3.45
C SER A 79 1.46 -19.09 2.80
N TRP A 80 1.07 -20.34 2.61
CA TRP A 80 -0.30 -20.73 2.25
C TRP A 80 -1.30 -20.21 3.28
N ASN A 81 -2.56 -20.05 2.87
CA ASN A 81 -3.59 -19.29 3.58
C ASN A 81 -3.23 -17.78 3.70
N ALA A 82 -2.59 -17.25 2.68
CA ALA A 82 -2.12 -15.86 2.66
C ALA A 82 -3.21 -14.86 3.01
N LYS A 83 -4.43 -15.05 2.49
CA LYS A 83 -5.58 -14.19 2.82
C LYS A 83 -5.81 -14.08 4.33
N LYS A 84 -5.71 -15.18 5.07
CA LYS A 84 -5.91 -15.20 6.53
C LYS A 84 -4.78 -14.49 7.26
N GLY A 85 -3.54 -14.63 6.77
CA GLY A 85 -2.39 -13.86 7.27
C GLY A 85 -2.59 -12.36 7.08
N TRP A 86 -2.93 -11.95 5.87
CA TRP A 86 -3.23 -10.56 5.55
C TRP A 86 -4.43 -10.00 6.35
N GLU A 87 -5.47 -10.82 6.60
CA GLU A 87 -6.59 -10.44 7.44
C GLU A 87 -6.16 -10.09 8.86
N LYS A 88 -5.32 -10.93 9.47
CA LYS A 88 -4.82 -10.70 10.83
C LYS A 88 -3.94 -9.46 10.92
N LEU A 89 -3.05 -9.27 9.96
CA LEU A 89 -2.17 -8.09 9.92
C LEU A 89 -2.95 -6.81 9.66
N THR A 90 -3.81 -6.78 8.64
CA THR A 90 -4.57 -5.56 8.29
C THR A 90 -5.60 -5.18 9.34
N LYS A 91 -6.07 -6.14 10.15
CA LYS A 91 -6.92 -5.87 11.31
C LYS A 91 -6.25 -4.94 12.32
N ILE A 92 -4.93 -5.05 12.50
CA ILE A 92 -4.17 -4.17 13.41
C ILE A 92 -4.32 -2.70 12.97
N PHE A 93 -4.10 -2.42 11.68
CA PHE A 93 -4.22 -1.06 11.14
C PHE A 93 -5.65 -0.52 11.21
N GLY A 94 -6.65 -1.38 11.04
CA GLY A 94 -8.06 -1.03 11.25
C GLY A 94 -8.38 -0.68 12.69
N GLU A 95 -7.89 -1.47 13.65
CA GLU A 95 -8.07 -1.26 15.10
C GLU A 95 -7.37 0.02 15.59
N THR A 96 -6.15 0.26 15.11
CA THR A 96 -5.34 1.43 15.49
C THR A 96 -5.69 2.68 14.67
N LYS A 97 -6.51 2.54 13.63
CA LYS A 97 -6.86 3.61 12.66
C LYS A 97 -5.62 4.22 12.00
N THR A 98 -4.62 3.39 11.75
CA THR A 98 -3.33 3.82 11.20
C THR A 98 -3.31 3.58 9.68
N PRO A 99 -3.07 4.62 8.87
CA PRO A 99 -2.88 4.46 7.43
C PRO A 99 -1.67 3.57 7.14
N PHE A 100 -1.81 2.71 6.15
CA PHE A 100 -0.70 1.86 5.72
C PHE A 100 -0.68 1.70 4.20
N VAL A 101 0.51 1.39 3.69
CA VAL A 101 0.76 1.08 2.28
C VAL A 101 1.73 -0.09 2.18
N VAL A 102 1.61 -0.87 1.13
CA VAL A 102 2.41 -2.07 0.90
C VAL A 102 3.17 -1.94 -0.43
N THR A 103 4.45 -2.28 -0.44
CA THR A 103 5.15 -2.74 -1.64
C THR A 103 5.40 -4.23 -1.50
N PHE A 104 5.36 -4.98 -2.59
CA PHE A 104 5.56 -6.42 -2.54
C PHE A 104 7.04 -6.79 -2.59
N GLY A 105 7.39 -7.89 -1.92
CA GLY A 105 8.69 -8.53 -1.96
C GLY A 105 8.66 -9.81 -2.81
N ASN A 106 9.79 -10.48 -2.88
CA ASN A 106 9.93 -11.66 -3.73
C ASN A 106 9.24 -12.91 -3.15
N HIS A 107 8.95 -12.95 -1.86
CA HIS A 107 8.28 -14.08 -1.23
C HIS A 107 6.75 -13.91 -1.10
N ASP A 108 6.19 -12.73 -1.33
CA ASP A 108 4.75 -12.51 -1.21
C ASP A 108 3.95 -13.31 -2.25
N GLU A 109 4.52 -13.61 -3.43
CA GLU A 109 3.91 -14.46 -4.46
C GLU A 109 4.16 -15.98 -4.27
N GLU A 110 4.99 -16.38 -3.33
CA GLU A 110 5.26 -17.78 -3.02
C GLU A 110 4.14 -18.41 -2.14
N THR A 111 2.91 -17.94 -2.32
CA THR A 111 1.73 -18.29 -1.52
C THR A 111 0.61 -18.83 -2.41
N ASP A 112 -0.58 -18.98 -1.85
CA ASP A 112 -1.80 -19.31 -2.60
C ASP A 112 -2.50 -18.09 -3.23
N MET A 113 -1.88 -16.90 -3.16
CA MET A 113 -2.30 -15.67 -3.79
C MET A 113 -1.13 -15.01 -4.52
N ASN A 114 -1.37 -14.49 -5.72
CA ASN A 114 -0.41 -13.61 -6.37
C ASN A 114 -0.58 -12.15 -5.90
N ASN A 115 0.41 -11.28 -6.21
CA ASN A 115 0.40 -9.88 -5.79
C ASN A 115 -0.87 -9.11 -6.22
N ALA A 116 -1.40 -9.37 -7.41
CA ALA A 116 -2.65 -8.74 -7.86
C ALA A 116 -3.85 -9.15 -7.00
N GLN A 117 -3.98 -10.42 -6.64
CA GLN A 117 -5.03 -10.91 -5.76
C GLN A 117 -4.89 -10.38 -4.33
N ILE A 118 -3.66 -10.25 -3.85
CA ILE A 118 -3.36 -9.62 -2.55
C ILE A 118 -3.77 -8.15 -2.60
N LEU A 119 -3.41 -7.42 -3.66
CA LEU A 119 -3.78 -6.02 -3.85
C LEU A 119 -5.31 -5.84 -3.87
N ASP A 120 -6.03 -6.67 -4.63
CA ASP A 120 -7.49 -6.64 -4.65
C ASP A 120 -8.08 -6.81 -3.25
N TYR A 121 -7.51 -7.71 -2.45
CA TYR A 121 -7.89 -7.88 -1.06
C TYR A 121 -7.57 -6.64 -0.22
N LEU A 122 -6.36 -6.11 -0.32
CA LEU A 122 -5.91 -4.91 0.42
C LEU A 122 -6.81 -3.70 0.12
N CYS A 123 -7.24 -3.52 -1.14
CA CYS A 123 -8.15 -2.44 -1.53
C CYS A 123 -9.51 -2.50 -0.82
N THR A 124 -9.87 -3.65 -0.22
CA THR A 124 -11.07 -3.77 0.61
C THR A 124 -10.83 -3.43 2.09
N ARG A 125 -9.59 -3.19 2.50
CA ARG A 125 -9.23 -2.99 3.92
C ARG A 125 -9.28 -1.52 4.32
N PRO A 126 -9.80 -1.22 5.51
CA PRO A 126 -9.78 0.14 6.02
C PRO A 126 -8.32 0.60 6.21
N TYR A 127 -8.08 1.87 5.99
CA TYR A 127 -6.77 2.53 6.12
C TYR A 127 -5.68 2.05 5.14
N ASN A 128 -6.00 1.13 4.21
CA ASN A 128 -5.08 0.80 3.12
C ASN A 128 -5.01 1.95 2.11
N LEU A 129 -3.79 2.31 1.72
CA LEU A 129 -3.52 3.32 0.70
C LEU A 129 -2.82 2.75 -0.54
N THR A 130 -2.61 1.43 -0.58
CA THR A 130 -2.02 0.76 -1.74
C THR A 130 -3.06 0.67 -2.86
N TYR A 131 -2.63 0.99 -4.09
CA TYR A 131 -3.46 0.87 -5.29
C TYR A 131 -2.57 0.75 -6.54
N ASP A 132 -3.12 0.35 -7.67
CA ASP A 132 -2.42 0.45 -8.95
C ASP A 132 -2.69 1.82 -9.58
N ALA A 133 -1.62 2.60 -9.80
CA ALA A 133 -1.73 3.94 -10.37
C ALA A 133 -2.13 3.95 -11.84
N GLU A 134 -1.68 2.96 -12.61
CA GLU A 134 -2.00 2.82 -14.02
C GLU A 134 -2.25 1.33 -14.34
N LYS A 135 -3.31 1.06 -15.11
CA LYS A 135 -3.61 -0.29 -15.56
C LYS A 135 -2.57 -0.78 -16.57
N GLY A 136 -2.05 -1.99 -16.34
CA GLY A 136 -1.09 -2.61 -17.24
C GLY A 136 0.37 -2.21 -16.98
N LEU A 137 0.64 -1.46 -15.91
CA LEU A 137 1.98 -1.23 -15.41
C LEU A 137 2.56 -2.55 -14.86
N SER A 138 3.84 -2.81 -15.11
CA SER A 138 4.52 -4.01 -14.61
C SER A 138 4.47 -4.06 -13.08
N GLY A 139 4.17 -5.24 -12.52
CA GLY A 139 4.00 -5.45 -11.09
C GLY A 139 2.64 -5.00 -10.58
N SER A 140 2.47 -5.01 -9.25
CA SER A 140 1.22 -4.67 -8.54
C SER A 140 1.50 -3.69 -7.41
N GLY A 141 0.55 -2.79 -7.12
CA GLY A 141 0.69 -1.83 -6.03
C GLY A 141 1.63 -0.66 -6.32
N ASN A 142 2.00 -0.44 -7.59
CA ASN A 142 2.76 0.74 -7.97
C ASN A 142 1.88 1.98 -7.80
N CYS A 143 2.15 2.78 -6.79
CA CYS A 143 1.32 3.94 -6.47
C CYS A 143 2.14 5.14 -6.00
N MET A 144 1.45 6.28 -5.93
CA MET A 144 2.03 7.54 -5.50
C MET A 144 1.11 8.21 -4.49
N LEU A 145 1.65 8.60 -3.36
CA LEU A 145 0.94 9.36 -2.34
C LEU A 145 1.56 10.75 -2.21
N THR A 146 0.76 11.74 -1.84
CA THR A 146 1.26 13.07 -1.54
C THR A 146 1.02 13.42 -0.08
N ILE A 147 2.01 14.03 0.55
CA ILE A 147 1.89 14.59 1.90
C ILE A 147 1.63 16.10 1.74
N ARG A 148 0.54 16.57 2.33
CA ARG A 148 0.11 17.96 2.26
C ARG A 148 0.65 18.77 3.45
N SER A 149 0.58 20.09 3.33
CA SER A 149 0.79 20.99 4.48
C SER A 149 -0.22 20.72 5.60
N SER A 150 0.06 21.18 6.81
CA SER A 150 -0.81 20.98 7.98
C SER A 150 -2.23 21.52 7.78
N ASP A 151 -2.38 22.58 7.02
CA ASP A 151 -3.67 23.17 6.58
C ASP A 151 -4.28 22.46 5.35
N ALA A 152 -3.62 21.41 4.85
CA ALA A 152 -3.97 20.69 3.63
C ALA A 152 -4.07 21.56 2.35
N ALA A 153 -3.53 22.79 2.35
CA ALA A 153 -3.66 23.71 1.23
C ALA A 153 -2.69 23.40 0.07
N SER A 154 -1.55 22.78 0.34
CA SER A 154 -0.52 22.51 -0.67
C SER A 154 0.18 21.17 -0.47
N GLU A 155 0.59 20.55 -1.57
CA GLU A 155 1.45 19.36 -1.55
C GLU A 155 2.87 19.76 -1.15
N LYS A 156 3.49 18.97 -0.29
CA LYS A 156 4.84 19.23 0.25
C LYS A 156 5.84 18.14 -0.10
N TRP A 157 5.42 16.88 -0.08
CA TRP A 157 6.24 15.70 -0.36
C TRP A 157 5.47 14.72 -1.22
N VAL A 158 6.23 13.87 -1.92
CA VAL A 158 5.71 12.76 -2.72
C VAL A 158 6.33 11.46 -2.25
N LEU A 159 5.51 10.44 -2.06
CA LEU A 159 5.95 9.08 -1.76
C LEU A 159 5.63 8.21 -2.97
N TYR A 160 6.62 7.52 -3.50
CA TYR A 160 6.48 6.57 -4.59
C TYR A 160 6.68 5.15 -4.06
N PHE A 161 5.83 4.25 -4.48
CA PHE A 161 5.86 2.84 -4.11
C PHE A 161 5.97 2.02 -5.37
N PHE A 162 6.97 1.12 -5.41
CA PHE A 162 7.24 0.29 -6.56
C PHE A 162 7.22 -1.18 -6.17
N ASP A 163 6.56 -1.99 -6.98
CA ASP A 163 6.81 -3.41 -7.00
C ASP A 163 8.18 -3.64 -7.68
N SER A 164 9.15 -4.11 -6.92
CA SER A 164 10.48 -4.44 -7.43
C SER A 164 10.57 -5.86 -8.00
N HIS A 165 9.41 -6.49 -8.14
CA HIS A 165 9.22 -7.84 -8.64
C HIS A 165 9.82 -8.94 -7.74
N ASN A 166 10.04 -10.10 -8.34
CA ASN A 166 10.35 -11.36 -7.68
C ASN A 166 11.79 -11.81 -8.04
N ASN A 167 12.00 -13.10 -8.17
CA ASN A 167 13.23 -13.67 -8.65
C ASN A 167 13.28 -13.60 -10.19
N THR A 168 14.44 -13.26 -10.74
CA THR A 168 14.60 -13.29 -12.19
C THR A 168 14.54 -14.69 -12.75
N LYS A 169 13.96 -14.84 -13.93
CA LYS A 169 13.99 -16.09 -14.70
C LYS A 169 15.33 -16.33 -15.35
N ASP A 170 16.04 -15.27 -15.70
CA ASP A 170 17.37 -15.32 -16.30
C ASP A 170 18.46 -15.07 -15.26
N ARG A 171 19.06 -16.15 -14.80
CA ARG A 171 20.10 -16.13 -13.76
C ARG A 171 21.41 -15.47 -14.20
N SER A 172 21.58 -15.12 -15.48
CA SER A 172 22.74 -14.37 -15.94
C SER A 172 22.76 -12.92 -15.43
N PHE A 173 21.59 -12.40 -15.04
CA PHE A 173 21.43 -11.07 -14.42
C PHE A 173 21.38 -11.08 -12.89
N GLY A 174 21.63 -12.22 -12.25
CA GLY A 174 21.57 -12.36 -10.79
C GLY A 174 20.37 -13.16 -10.30
N TYR A 175 20.00 -12.97 -9.03
CA TYR A 175 18.90 -13.71 -8.42
C TYR A 175 17.58 -12.95 -8.48
N TYR A 176 17.62 -11.64 -8.35
CA TYR A 176 16.45 -10.79 -8.23
C TYR A 176 16.12 -10.11 -9.55
N ASP A 177 14.85 -9.87 -9.76
CA ASP A 177 14.35 -9.02 -10.82
C ASP A 177 14.51 -7.53 -10.41
N TRP A 178 14.01 -6.60 -11.21
CA TRP A 178 14.23 -5.16 -11.02
C TRP A 178 13.02 -4.35 -11.45
N ILE A 179 12.96 -3.09 -11.02
CA ILE A 179 11.96 -2.11 -11.46
C ILE A 179 12.05 -1.94 -12.99
N LYS A 180 10.92 -2.15 -13.69
CA LYS A 180 10.86 -2.20 -15.16
C LYS A 180 10.82 -0.80 -15.80
N HIS A 181 11.14 -0.75 -17.08
CA HIS A 181 11.17 0.51 -17.82
C HIS A 181 9.83 1.26 -17.81
N ASP A 182 8.71 0.57 -17.91
CA ASP A 182 7.37 1.17 -17.85
C ASP A 182 7.10 1.80 -16.47
N GLN A 183 7.56 1.19 -15.38
CA GLN A 183 7.48 1.76 -14.03
C GLN A 183 8.34 3.04 -13.92
N ILE A 184 9.55 3.04 -14.53
CA ILE A 184 10.41 4.22 -14.58
C ILE A 184 9.76 5.34 -15.40
N GLU A 185 9.16 5.03 -16.55
CA GLU A 185 8.44 6.00 -17.35
C GLU A 185 7.19 6.53 -16.66
N TRP A 186 6.45 5.69 -15.94
CA TRP A 186 5.35 6.11 -15.08
C TRP A 186 5.83 7.10 -14.00
N TYR A 187 6.93 6.79 -13.33
CA TYR A 187 7.54 7.68 -12.34
C TYR A 187 7.89 9.04 -12.95
N ARG A 188 8.59 9.06 -14.10
CA ARG A 188 8.98 10.29 -14.79
C ARG A 188 7.78 11.16 -15.15
N LYS A 189 6.74 10.54 -15.71
CA LYS A 189 5.48 11.22 -16.06
C LYS A 189 4.78 11.77 -14.82
N SER A 190 4.68 10.96 -13.77
CA SER A 190 4.03 11.33 -12.51
C SER A 190 4.77 12.47 -11.81
N SER A 191 6.09 12.41 -11.72
CA SER A 191 6.94 13.46 -11.16
C SER A 191 6.83 14.76 -11.96
N SER A 192 6.82 14.70 -13.30
CA SER A 192 6.62 15.87 -14.15
C SER A 192 5.25 16.51 -13.94
N ARG A 193 4.18 15.70 -13.84
CA ARG A 193 2.82 16.21 -13.53
C ARG A 193 2.76 16.90 -12.17
N VAL A 194 3.40 16.30 -11.13
CA VAL A 194 3.49 16.91 -9.79
C VAL A 194 4.23 18.25 -9.85
N THR A 195 5.37 18.29 -10.55
CA THR A 195 6.17 19.52 -10.71
C THR A 195 5.36 20.61 -11.42
N ALA A 196 4.66 20.26 -12.50
CA ALA A 196 3.85 21.21 -13.27
C ALA A 196 2.71 21.83 -12.45
N ARG A 197 1.94 20.99 -11.72
CA ARG A 197 0.82 21.52 -10.91
C ARG A 197 1.28 22.32 -9.68
N ASN A 198 2.43 21.97 -9.10
CA ASN A 198 3.00 22.68 -7.95
C ASN A 198 3.91 23.85 -8.34
N LYS A 199 4.24 24.01 -9.64
CA LYS A 199 5.19 24.99 -10.18
C LYS A 199 6.58 24.95 -9.52
N ARG A 200 6.93 23.79 -8.97
CA ARG A 200 8.22 23.52 -8.32
C ARG A 200 8.43 22.01 -8.16
N ILE A 201 9.68 21.60 -8.03
CA ILE A 201 10.04 20.24 -7.67
C ILE A 201 9.71 20.04 -6.19
N LEU A 202 9.01 18.94 -5.87
CA LEU A 202 8.79 18.51 -4.49
C LEU A 202 9.83 17.44 -4.10
N PRO A 203 10.31 17.46 -2.85
CA PRO A 203 11.09 16.35 -2.34
C PRO A 203 10.27 15.07 -2.34
N SER A 204 10.93 13.93 -2.55
CA SER A 204 10.25 12.63 -2.61
C SER A 204 11.07 11.52 -1.97
N LEU A 205 10.37 10.46 -1.56
CA LEU A 205 10.93 9.19 -1.15
C LEU A 205 10.37 8.10 -2.06
N ALA A 206 11.19 7.09 -2.33
CA ALA A 206 10.79 5.88 -3.05
C ALA A 206 10.94 4.67 -2.12
N PHE A 207 9.92 3.80 -2.15
CA PHE A 207 9.87 2.57 -1.37
C PHE A 207 9.76 1.38 -2.32
N PHE A 208 10.58 0.40 -2.12
CA PHE A 208 10.61 -0.87 -2.85
C PHE A 208 11.32 -1.91 -1.99
N HIS A 209 11.19 -3.19 -2.31
CA HIS A 209 11.76 -4.27 -1.50
C HIS A 209 13.18 -4.63 -1.96
N ILE A 210 13.35 -5.02 -3.23
CA ILE A 210 14.65 -5.46 -3.75
C ILE A 210 15.55 -4.25 -4.02
N PRO A 211 16.76 -4.20 -3.43
CA PRO A 211 17.69 -3.09 -3.64
C PRO A 211 18.03 -2.89 -5.12
N LEU A 212 18.27 -1.64 -5.51
CA LEU A 212 18.80 -1.34 -6.82
C LEU A 212 20.25 -1.82 -6.90
N PRO A 213 20.67 -2.45 -8.01
CA PRO A 213 22.07 -2.77 -8.21
C PRO A 213 22.90 -1.48 -8.26
N GLU A 214 24.07 -1.54 -7.61
CA GLU A 214 25.06 -0.46 -7.64
C GLU A 214 25.76 -0.35 -9.02
#